data_769f56b3c501c698a988a01557f83d0f
#
_entry.id   769f56b3c501c698a988a01557f83d0f
#
_cell.length_a   1.000
_cell.length_b   1.000
_cell.length_c   1.000
_cell.angle_alpha   90.00
_cell.angle_beta   90.00
_cell.angle_gamma   90.00
#
_symmetry.space_group_name_H-M   'P 1'
#
loop_
_entity.id
_entity.type
_entity.pdbx_description
1 polymer ?
#
loop_
_entity_poly.entity_id
_entity_poly.type
_entity_poly.pdbx_seq_one_letter_code
_entity_poly.pdbx_strand_id
1 'polypeptide(L)'
;NIITNVKNYSIVGIGINVAHSPKNLSHETICLNNICERKVDLEDVIDSLVKSFNKNLLHIYKNDTDFLINKFKTNSWRYQKNIEFKLNDKVIEGKIVDFTNDFEIMVQTDKKTEVFNSGEVAFNY
;
A
#
# COMPACT_ATOMS: atom_id res chain seq x y z
N ASN A 1 1.42 -6.30 -8.02
CA ASN A 1 2.64 -5.50 -8.30
C ASN A 1 3.76 -6.47 -8.67
N ILE A 2 4.26 -6.36 -9.90
CA ILE A 2 5.42 -7.16 -10.35
C ILE A 2 6.62 -6.22 -10.31
N ILE A 3 7.58 -6.51 -9.44
CA ILE A 3 8.89 -5.84 -9.46
C ILE A 3 9.88 -6.85 -10.03
N THR A 4 10.43 -6.55 -11.19
CA THR A 4 11.47 -7.37 -11.79
C THR A 4 12.78 -6.61 -11.74
N ASN A 5 13.73 -7.11 -10.97
CA ASN A 5 15.11 -6.58 -10.94
C ASN A 5 15.91 -7.20 -12.08
N VAL A 6 16.13 -6.44 -13.13
CA VAL A 6 17.14 -6.74 -14.13
C VAL A 6 18.35 -5.86 -13.80
N LYS A 7 19.58 -6.38 -13.97
CA LYS A 7 20.84 -5.67 -13.65
C LYS A 7 20.76 -4.18 -14.05
N ASN A 8 20.63 -3.28 -13.06
CA ASN A 8 20.50 -1.82 -13.18
C ASN A 8 19.09 -1.26 -13.54
N TYR A 9 18.03 -2.07 -13.55
CA TYR A 9 16.67 -1.58 -13.82
C TYR A 9 15.67 -2.18 -12.83
N SER A 10 14.72 -1.36 -12.41
CA SER A 10 13.54 -1.84 -11.68
C SER A 10 12.30 -1.47 -12.48
N ILE A 11 11.43 -2.44 -12.74
CA ILE A 11 10.14 -2.22 -13.39
C ILE A 11 9.07 -2.20 -12.30
N VAL A 12 8.35 -1.10 -12.20
CA VAL A 12 7.26 -0.93 -11.24
C VAL A 12 5.94 -0.90 -11.98
N GLY A 13 5.05 -1.84 -11.67
CA GLY A 13 3.68 -1.85 -12.19
C GLY A 13 2.72 -1.26 -11.14
N ILE A 14 1.86 -0.33 -11.54
CA ILE A 14 0.84 0.29 -10.70
C ILE A 14 -0.51 0.15 -11.39
N GLY A 15 -1.51 -0.43 -10.68
CA GLY A 15 -2.88 -0.54 -11.16
C GLY A 15 -3.81 0.41 -10.40
N ILE A 16 -4.59 1.21 -11.13
CA ILE A 16 -5.60 2.11 -10.57
C ILE A 16 -6.90 1.95 -11.35
N ASN A 17 -8.00 1.75 -10.66
CA ASN A 17 -9.33 1.77 -11.25
C ASN A 17 -9.75 3.23 -11.50
N VAL A 18 -9.73 3.69 -12.74
CA VAL A 18 -10.08 5.08 -13.08
C VAL A 18 -11.57 5.20 -13.40
N ALA A 19 -12.03 4.54 -14.45
CA ALA A 19 -13.38 4.69 -14.97
C ALA A 19 -14.39 3.70 -14.37
N HIS A 20 -13.96 2.48 -14.11
CA HIS A 20 -14.82 1.40 -13.65
C HIS A 20 -14.16 0.60 -12.53
N SER A 21 -14.99 0.15 -11.60
CA SER A 21 -14.58 -0.82 -10.57
C SER A 21 -14.79 -2.24 -11.10
N PRO A 22 -13.87 -3.18 -10.87
CA PRO A 22 -14.11 -4.59 -11.12
C PRO A 22 -15.35 -5.06 -10.35
N LYS A 23 -16.15 -5.93 -10.99
CA LYS A 23 -17.32 -6.57 -10.38
C LYS A 23 -16.99 -8.01 -10.04
N ASN A 24 -17.75 -8.59 -9.11
CA ASN A 24 -17.64 -10.00 -8.71
C ASN A 24 -16.30 -10.38 -8.04
N LEU A 25 -15.71 -9.46 -7.30
CA LEU A 25 -14.62 -9.75 -6.39
C LEU A 25 -15.15 -10.08 -4.99
N SER A 26 -14.34 -10.77 -4.19
CA SER A 26 -14.67 -11.12 -2.79
C SER A 26 -14.72 -9.89 -1.85
N HIS A 27 -14.35 -8.73 -2.34
CA HIS A 27 -14.30 -7.47 -1.59
C HIS A 27 -14.83 -6.31 -2.46
N GLU A 28 -15.29 -5.28 -1.79
CA GLU A 28 -15.73 -4.06 -2.46
C GLU A 28 -14.57 -3.34 -3.15
N THR A 29 -14.84 -2.83 -4.34
CA THR A 29 -13.88 -2.05 -5.12
C THR A 29 -14.49 -0.72 -5.53
N ILE A 30 -13.65 0.29 -5.69
CA ILE A 30 -14.04 1.63 -6.11
C ILE A 30 -13.15 2.11 -7.25
N CYS A 31 -13.62 3.06 -8.04
CA CYS A 31 -12.84 3.75 -9.07
C CYS A 31 -12.80 5.25 -8.83
N LEU A 32 -11.86 5.95 -9.46
CA LEU A 32 -11.68 7.39 -9.29
C LEU A 32 -12.91 8.20 -9.71
N ASN A 33 -13.60 7.80 -10.78
CA ASN A 33 -14.82 8.50 -11.21
C ASN A 33 -15.89 8.52 -10.13
N ASN A 34 -16.02 7.43 -9.36
CA ASN A 34 -16.99 7.34 -8.26
C ASN A 34 -16.56 8.20 -7.07
N ILE A 35 -15.25 8.21 -6.74
CA ILE A 35 -14.72 9.00 -5.62
C ILE A 35 -14.83 10.50 -5.91
N CYS A 36 -14.51 10.91 -7.14
CA CYS A 36 -14.49 12.30 -7.56
C CYS A 36 -15.87 12.82 -8.00
N GLU A 37 -16.88 11.94 -8.09
CA GLU A 37 -18.22 12.24 -8.60
C GLU A 37 -18.22 12.93 -9.99
N ARG A 38 -17.19 12.66 -10.78
CA ARG A 38 -17.00 13.19 -12.14
C ARG A 38 -16.13 12.28 -12.98
N LYS A 39 -16.18 12.46 -14.30
CA LYS A 39 -15.22 11.81 -15.20
C LYS A 39 -13.82 12.39 -14.94
N VAL A 40 -12.89 11.49 -14.62
CA VAL A 40 -11.47 11.80 -14.42
C VAL A 40 -10.74 11.48 -15.72
N ASP A 41 -9.89 12.40 -16.18
CA ASP A 41 -9.07 12.19 -17.35
C ASP A 41 -7.91 11.23 -17.03
N LEU A 42 -7.68 10.26 -17.91
CA LEU A 42 -6.64 9.25 -17.72
C LEU A 42 -5.23 9.87 -17.82
N GLU A 43 -5.04 10.85 -18.70
CA GLU A 43 -3.75 11.53 -18.86
C GLU A 43 -3.39 12.32 -17.60
N ASP A 44 -4.36 13.00 -16.99
CA ASP A 44 -4.18 13.70 -15.72
C ASP A 44 -3.76 12.73 -14.59
N VAL A 45 -4.36 11.54 -14.57
CA VAL A 45 -3.99 10.50 -13.57
C VAL A 45 -2.55 10.03 -13.79
N ILE A 46 -2.18 9.72 -15.03
CA ILE A 46 -0.82 9.28 -15.38
C ILE A 46 0.19 10.36 -15.02
N ASP A 47 -0.04 11.59 -15.41
CA ASP A 47 0.83 12.73 -15.12
C ASP A 47 1.02 12.94 -13.61
N SER A 48 -0.06 12.89 -12.86
CA SER A 48 -0.04 13.02 -11.40
C SER A 48 0.73 11.89 -10.73
N LEU A 49 0.54 10.66 -11.23
CA LEU A 49 1.25 9.47 -10.76
C LEU A 49 2.76 9.59 -11.00
N VAL A 50 3.17 9.92 -12.23
CA VAL A 50 4.58 10.08 -12.61
C VAL A 50 5.25 11.20 -11.81
N LYS A 51 4.58 12.35 -11.66
CA LYS A 51 5.08 13.47 -10.84
C LYS A 51 5.26 13.05 -9.38
N SER A 52 4.26 12.36 -8.81
CA SER A 52 4.32 11.88 -7.43
C SER A 52 5.39 10.83 -7.23
N PHE A 53 5.52 9.88 -8.17
CA PHE A 53 6.57 8.87 -8.15
C PHE A 53 7.96 9.49 -8.16
N ASN A 54 8.24 10.37 -9.11
CA ASN A 54 9.53 11.05 -9.23
C ASN A 54 9.88 11.87 -7.98
N LYS A 55 8.89 12.56 -7.40
CA LYS A 55 9.09 13.29 -6.15
C LYS A 55 9.50 12.38 -4.99
N ASN A 56 8.86 11.22 -4.86
CA ASN A 56 9.18 10.28 -3.79
C ASN A 56 10.50 9.52 -4.06
N LEU A 57 10.82 9.26 -5.32
CA LEU A 57 12.09 8.64 -5.71
C LEU A 57 13.30 9.44 -5.24
N LEU A 58 13.22 10.77 -5.22
CA LEU A 58 14.29 11.63 -4.69
C LEU A 58 14.57 11.36 -3.20
N HIS A 59 13.56 11.03 -2.41
CA HIS A 59 13.74 10.67 -0.99
C HIS A 59 14.44 9.30 -0.86
N ILE A 60 14.15 8.35 -1.75
CA ILE A 60 14.86 7.07 -1.81
C ILE A 60 16.36 7.29 -2.10
N TYR A 61 16.70 8.11 -3.09
CA TYR A 61 18.10 8.43 -3.43
C TYR A 61 18.84 9.16 -2.30
N LYS A 62 18.12 9.90 -1.47
CA LYS A 62 18.69 10.61 -0.31
C LYS A 62 18.73 9.76 0.95
N ASN A 63 18.30 8.50 0.91
CA ASN A 63 18.09 7.62 2.05
C ASN A 63 17.19 8.24 3.14
N ASP A 64 16.22 9.07 2.72
CA ASP A 64 15.24 9.70 3.61
C ASP A 64 14.05 8.76 3.85
N THR A 65 14.36 7.61 4.44
CA THR A 65 13.39 6.54 4.69
C THR A 65 12.33 6.98 5.69
N ASP A 66 12.70 7.75 6.71
CA ASP A 66 11.78 8.25 7.72
C ASP A 66 10.66 9.10 7.12
N PHE A 67 10.98 9.97 6.17
CA PHE A 67 9.97 10.74 5.46
C PHE A 67 8.97 9.84 4.72
N LEU A 68 9.46 8.83 4.02
CA LEU A 68 8.63 7.91 3.26
C LEU A 68 7.73 7.07 4.17
N ILE A 69 8.28 6.56 5.29
CA ILE A 69 7.51 5.79 6.28
C ILE A 69 6.43 6.66 6.92
N ASN A 70 6.77 7.88 7.35
CA ASN A 70 5.79 8.79 7.94
C ASN A 70 4.68 9.15 6.96
N LYS A 71 5.02 9.38 5.70
CA LYS A 71 4.05 9.61 4.65
C LYS A 71 3.17 8.39 4.39
N PHE A 72 3.74 7.19 4.42
CA PHE A 72 2.99 5.94 4.30
C PHE A 72 2.03 5.75 5.47
N LYS A 73 2.47 5.96 6.72
CA LYS A 73 1.63 5.91 7.92
C LYS A 73 0.45 6.86 7.81
N THR A 74 0.70 8.12 7.45
CA THR A 74 -0.35 9.15 7.34
C THR A 74 -1.43 8.79 6.32
N ASN A 75 -1.06 8.07 5.25
CA ASN A 75 -1.99 7.69 4.17
C ASN A 75 -2.53 6.26 4.32
N SER A 76 -2.05 5.49 5.27
CA SER A 76 -2.52 4.12 5.49
C SER A 76 -3.80 4.13 6.32
N TRP A 77 -4.93 3.71 5.72
CA TRP A 77 -6.20 3.65 6.41
C TRP A 77 -6.25 2.61 7.55
N ARG A 78 -5.34 1.64 7.54
CA ARG A 78 -5.21 0.59 8.56
C ARG A 78 -4.26 0.94 9.70
N TYR A 79 -3.45 1.97 9.54
CA TYR A 79 -2.53 2.39 10.60
C TYR A 79 -3.27 2.77 11.87
N GLN A 80 -2.83 2.25 13.01
CA GLN A 80 -3.44 2.41 14.33
C GLN A 80 -4.85 1.81 14.48
N LYS A 81 -5.27 0.92 13.56
CA LYS A 81 -6.55 0.20 13.64
C LYS A 81 -6.33 -1.27 13.97
N ASN A 82 -7.32 -1.85 14.65
CA ASN A 82 -7.41 -3.29 14.83
C ASN A 82 -7.73 -3.92 13.47
N ILE A 83 -7.04 -5.00 13.15
CA ILE A 83 -7.16 -5.74 11.92
C ILE A 83 -7.20 -7.23 12.19
N GLU A 84 -7.90 -7.95 11.34
CA GLU A 84 -7.76 -9.39 11.19
C GLU A 84 -6.90 -9.68 9.97
N PHE A 85 -5.97 -10.60 10.10
CA PHE A 85 -5.16 -11.06 8.98
C PHE A 85 -4.86 -12.55 9.09
N LYS A 86 -4.60 -13.17 7.95
CA LYS A 86 -4.20 -14.58 7.89
C LYS A 86 -2.69 -14.70 7.77
N LEU A 87 -2.12 -15.51 8.64
CA LEU A 87 -0.72 -15.92 8.61
C LEU A 87 -0.68 -17.47 8.68
N ASN A 88 -0.19 -18.13 7.63
CA ASN A 88 -0.13 -19.60 7.57
C ASN A 88 -1.49 -20.26 7.97
N ASP A 89 -2.58 -19.83 7.34
CA ASP A 89 -3.95 -20.28 7.58
C ASP A 89 -4.53 -20.00 8.98
N LYS A 90 -3.80 -19.30 9.84
CA LYS A 90 -4.31 -18.84 11.14
C LYS A 90 -4.79 -17.40 11.04
N VAL A 91 -5.96 -17.14 11.57
CA VAL A 91 -6.47 -15.78 11.75
C VAL A 91 -5.82 -15.20 13.01
N ILE A 92 -5.22 -14.05 12.87
CA ILE A 92 -4.61 -13.28 13.96
C ILE A 92 -5.29 -11.93 14.03
N GLU A 93 -5.66 -11.51 15.21
CA GLU A 93 -6.14 -10.16 15.50
C GLU A 93 -5.03 -9.33 16.11
N GLY A 94 -4.92 -8.10 15.69
CA GLY A 94 -3.94 -7.18 16.25
C GLY A 94 -4.08 -5.77 15.70
N LYS A 95 -3.29 -4.86 16.26
CA LYS A 95 -3.25 -3.45 15.87
C LYS A 95 -1.97 -3.15 15.11
N ILE A 96 -2.07 -2.56 13.91
CA ILE A 96 -0.88 -2.03 13.22
C ILE A 96 -0.38 -0.82 14.00
N VAL A 97 0.77 -0.96 14.65
CA VAL A 97 1.34 0.09 15.49
C VAL A 97 2.46 0.85 14.81
N ASP A 98 3.19 0.22 13.91
CA ASP A 98 4.29 0.85 13.19
C ASP A 98 4.67 0.09 11.90
N PHE A 99 5.70 0.60 11.21
CA PHE A 99 6.37 -0.02 10.07
C PHE A 99 7.88 0.07 10.29
N THR A 100 8.62 -0.97 9.89
CA THR A 100 10.08 -0.95 9.89
C THR A 100 10.63 -0.09 8.75
N ASN A 101 11.94 0.14 8.75
CA ASN A 101 12.62 0.85 7.64
C ASN A 101 12.55 0.11 6.30
N ASP A 102 12.27 -1.18 6.33
CA ASP A 102 12.04 -2.03 5.16
C ASP A 102 10.55 -2.13 4.78
N PHE A 103 9.70 -1.29 5.38
CA PHE A 103 8.23 -1.26 5.19
C PHE A 103 7.53 -2.57 5.60
N GLU A 104 8.11 -3.33 6.49
CA GLU A 104 7.45 -4.45 7.15
C GLU A 104 6.42 -3.92 8.17
N ILE A 105 5.36 -4.67 8.38
CA ILE A 105 4.25 -4.27 9.25
C ILE A 105 4.54 -4.71 10.69
N MET A 106 4.47 -3.78 11.63
CA MET A 106 4.55 -4.06 13.06
C MET A 106 3.14 -4.16 13.65
N VAL A 107 2.77 -5.35 14.11
CA VAL A 107 1.44 -5.62 14.67
C VAL A 107 1.56 -5.92 16.16
N GLN A 108 0.82 -5.17 16.97
CA GLN A 108 0.65 -5.44 18.39
C GLN A 108 -0.55 -6.37 18.56
N THR A 109 -0.30 -7.56 19.11
CA THR A 109 -1.31 -8.49 19.58
C THR A 109 -1.44 -8.39 21.11
N ASP A 110 -2.37 -9.13 21.71
CA ASP A 110 -2.53 -9.19 23.17
C ASP A 110 -1.27 -9.70 23.89
N LYS A 111 -0.41 -10.41 23.18
CA LYS A 111 0.75 -11.09 23.77
C LYS A 111 2.07 -10.38 23.51
N LYS A 112 2.24 -9.78 22.31
CA LYS A 112 3.52 -9.19 21.86
C LYS A 112 3.35 -8.33 20.63
N THR A 113 4.39 -7.58 20.30
CA THR A 113 4.52 -6.95 18.97
C THR A 113 5.34 -7.87 18.07
N GLU A 114 4.84 -8.14 16.88
CA GLU A 114 5.47 -8.96 15.85
C GLU A 114 5.64 -8.17 14.57
N VAL A 115 6.65 -8.54 13.79
CA VAL A 115 6.96 -7.93 12.49
C VAL A 115 6.62 -8.93 11.39
N PHE A 116 5.93 -8.47 10.37
CA PHE A 116 5.49 -9.28 9.23
C PHE A 116 5.83 -8.60 7.91
N ASN A 117 6.34 -9.36 6.97
CA ASN A 117 6.47 -8.90 5.59
C ASN A 117 5.08 -8.70 4.96
N SER A 118 4.94 -7.67 4.14
CA SER A 118 3.67 -7.36 3.46
C SER A 118 3.14 -8.49 2.56
N GLY A 119 4.01 -9.40 2.12
CA GLY A 119 3.65 -10.58 1.32
C GLY A 119 3.20 -11.79 2.14
N GLU A 120 3.48 -11.81 3.45
CA GLU A 120 3.13 -12.93 4.35
C GLU A 120 1.74 -12.77 4.96
N VAL A 121 1.18 -11.57 4.87
CA VAL A 121 -0.08 -11.20 5.52
C VAL A 121 -1.17 -11.01 4.48
N ALA A 122 -2.20 -11.85 4.53
CA ALA A 122 -3.43 -11.65 3.77
C ALA A 122 -4.49 -11.00 4.67
N PHE A 123 -4.89 -9.78 4.35
CA PHE A 123 -5.93 -9.08 5.10
C PHE A 123 -7.31 -9.58 4.71
N ASN A 124 -8.15 -9.84 5.72
CA ASN A 124 -9.59 -9.97 5.50
C ASN A 124 -10.18 -8.57 5.24
N TYR A 125 -10.93 -8.45 4.14
CA TYR A 125 -11.63 -7.22 3.75
C TYR A 125 -13.09 -7.31 4.14
#